data_a0939b8909dfbdf35244631fac1146f6
#
_entry.id   a0939b8909dfbdf35244631fac1146f6
#
_cell.length_a   1.000
_cell.length_b   1.000
_cell.length_c   1.000
_cell.angle_alpha   90.00
_cell.angle_beta   90.00
_cell.angle_gamma   90.00
#
_symmetry.space_group_name_H-M   'P 1'
#
loop_
_entity.id
_entity.type
_entity.pdbx_description
1 polymer ?
#
loop_
_entity_poly.entity_id
_entity_poly.type
_entity_poly.pdbx_seq_one_letter_code
_entity_poly.pdbx_strand_id
1 'polypeptide(L)'
;AILGLVGGPLAYGAGVRLGWMGKFFDKRLTLGTNYASRVYMTEFEDYDQLFAEQGDFDIPEHFAIGAAFKLTPKLTISADIQRILYSDIASVGNPGPNVKDRTDLNPLCPGVDEPRCLLGGDEGMGFGWDDQTVYKIGVNYDYNREWSFRAGYNYGEGVIDEDQVLFN
;
A
#
# COMPACT_ATOMS: atom_id res chain seq x y z
N ALA A 1 -16.73 -0.72 8.40
CA ALA A 1 -17.68 -0.53 7.32
C ALA A 1 -18.00 0.96 7.21
N ILE A 2 -17.51 1.63 6.19
CA ILE A 2 -17.91 3.01 5.87
C ILE A 2 -18.96 2.87 4.76
N LEU A 3 -20.21 3.09 5.12
CA LEU A 3 -21.31 3.15 4.18
C LEU A 3 -21.34 4.55 3.58
N GLY A 4 -20.81 4.72 2.40
CA GLY A 4 -20.98 5.92 1.58
C GLY A 4 -22.09 5.69 0.56
N LEU A 5 -23.29 6.19 0.81
CA LEU A 5 -24.41 6.18 -0.12
C LEU A 5 -24.21 7.28 -1.18
N VAL A 6 -23.51 6.97 -2.24
CA VAL A 6 -23.65 7.61 -3.55
C VAL A 6 -23.80 6.43 -4.51
N GLY A 7 -24.88 6.35 -5.27
CA GLY A 7 -25.24 5.20 -6.10
C GLY A 7 -24.21 4.91 -7.19
N GLY A 8 -23.18 4.17 -6.81
CA GLY A 8 -22.19 3.54 -7.65
C GLY A 8 -22.11 2.04 -7.31
N PRO A 9 -21.48 1.21 -8.12
CA PRO A 9 -21.32 -0.20 -7.85
C PRO A 9 -20.63 -0.40 -6.51
N LEU A 10 -21.20 -1.24 -5.66
CA LEU A 10 -20.62 -1.61 -4.36
C LEU A 10 -19.58 -2.72 -4.60
N ALA A 11 -18.32 -2.42 -4.31
CA ALA A 11 -17.28 -3.44 -4.29
C ALA A 11 -17.15 -4.05 -2.88
N TYR A 12 -16.97 -5.36 -2.82
CA TYR A 12 -16.75 -6.12 -1.60
C TYR A 12 -15.40 -6.80 -1.68
N GLY A 13 -14.72 -6.94 -0.54
CA GLY A 13 -13.45 -7.64 -0.49
C GLY A 13 -13.27 -8.43 0.79
N ALA A 14 -12.43 -9.47 0.72
CA ALA A 14 -12.09 -10.30 1.86
C ALA A 14 -10.57 -10.45 2.00
N GLY A 15 -10.09 -10.33 3.21
CA GLY A 15 -8.68 -10.51 3.56
C GLY A 15 -8.52 -10.84 5.04
N VAL A 16 -7.30 -11.19 5.44
CA VAL A 16 -6.96 -11.57 6.82
C VAL A 16 -5.95 -10.59 7.38
N ARG A 17 -6.15 -10.18 8.64
CA ARG A 17 -5.17 -9.36 9.36
C ARG A 17 -4.75 -10.04 10.65
N LEU A 18 -3.44 -10.14 10.85
CA LEU A 18 -2.83 -10.71 12.03
C LEU A 18 -1.95 -9.65 12.69
N GLY A 19 -1.94 -9.65 14.02
CA GLY A 19 -1.08 -8.74 14.79
C GLY A 19 -0.59 -9.40 16.06
N TRP A 20 0.64 -9.06 16.43
CA TRP A 20 1.22 -9.47 17.69
C TRP A 20 1.86 -8.28 18.38
N MET A 21 1.79 -8.27 19.70
CA MET A 21 2.43 -7.26 20.54
C MET A 21 2.98 -7.90 21.81
N GLY A 22 4.25 -7.66 22.10
CA GLY A 22 4.93 -8.10 23.31
C GLY A 22 5.50 -6.92 24.12
N LYS A 23 5.47 -7.04 25.45
CA LYS A 23 6.08 -6.07 26.37
C LYS A 23 7.17 -6.74 27.17
N PHE A 24 8.36 -6.12 27.20
CA PHE A 24 9.58 -6.65 27.80
C PHE A 24 10.19 -5.62 28.76
N PHE A 25 11.11 -6.07 29.61
CA PHE A 25 11.86 -5.23 30.55
C PHE A 25 10.94 -4.35 31.41
N ASP A 26 10.05 -4.97 32.16
CA ASP A 26 9.05 -4.28 32.98
C ASP A 26 8.24 -3.24 32.19
N LYS A 27 7.85 -3.62 30.97
CA LYS A 27 7.08 -2.78 30.05
C LYS A 27 7.82 -1.54 29.53
N ARG A 28 9.15 -1.54 29.62
CA ARG A 28 9.97 -0.47 29.03
C ARG A 28 10.11 -0.63 27.52
N LEU A 29 10.19 -1.86 27.01
CA LEU A 29 10.23 -2.16 25.58
C LEU A 29 8.90 -2.79 25.16
N THR A 30 8.26 -2.23 24.15
CA THR A 30 7.14 -2.84 23.44
C THR A 30 7.58 -3.15 22.03
N LEU A 31 7.40 -4.39 21.59
CA LEU A 31 7.57 -4.81 20.21
C LEU A 31 6.22 -5.15 19.63
N GLY A 32 6.01 -4.82 18.37
CA GLY A 32 4.79 -5.13 17.66
C GLY A 32 5.08 -5.51 16.23
N THR A 33 4.24 -6.37 15.68
CA THR A 33 4.23 -6.70 14.26
C THR A 33 2.80 -6.86 13.81
N ASN A 34 2.53 -6.48 12.57
CA ASN A 34 1.27 -6.77 11.92
C ASN A 34 1.51 -7.27 10.50
N TYR A 35 0.58 -8.07 10.03
CA TYR A 35 0.48 -8.58 8.69
C TYR A 35 -0.96 -8.42 8.23
N ALA A 36 -1.17 -7.92 7.04
CA ALA A 36 -2.44 -7.94 6.36
C ALA A 36 -2.25 -8.57 4.99
N SER A 37 -3.00 -9.63 4.72
CA SER A 37 -2.99 -10.26 3.41
C SER A 37 -3.56 -9.31 2.35
N ARG A 38 -3.32 -9.64 1.08
CA ARG A 38 -4.09 -9.08 -0.03
C ARG A 38 -5.58 -9.19 0.30
N VAL A 39 -6.34 -8.12 0.08
CA VAL A 39 -7.80 -8.15 0.15
C VAL A 39 -8.30 -8.30 -1.27
N TYR A 40 -8.82 -9.47 -1.57
CA TYR A 40 -9.43 -9.76 -2.86
C TYR A 40 -10.75 -9.02 -2.97
N MET A 41 -10.84 -8.12 -3.91
CA MET A 41 -12.01 -7.27 -4.15
C MET A 41 -12.86 -7.85 -5.28
N THR A 42 -14.12 -7.46 -5.34
CA THR A 42 -14.94 -7.73 -6.53
C THR A 42 -14.54 -6.78 -7.64
N GLU A 43 -14.47 -7.28 -8.86
CA GLU A 43 -14.16 -6.50 -10.06
C GLU A 43 -15.11 -5.30 -10.23
N PHE A 44 -14.61 -4.23 -10.81
CA PHE A 44 -15.39 -3.07 -11.17
C PHE A 44 -15.98 -3.26 -12.57
N GLU A 45 -17.19 -3.80 -12.69
CA GLU A 45 -17.85 -4.10 -13.96
C GLU A 45 -17.90 -2.90 -14.94
N ASP A 46 -17.97 -1.68 -14.44
CA ASP A 46 -17.98 -0.46 -15.28
C ASP A 46 -16.57 -0.08 -15.82
N TYR A 47 -15.51 -0.72 -15.33
CA TYR A 47 -14.11 -0.41 -15.65
C TYR A 47 -13.32 -1.64 -16.11
N ASP A 48 -14.00 -2.72 -16.47
CA ASP A 48 -13.43 -4.00 -16.90
C ASP A 48 -12.46 -3.89 -18.10
N GLN A 49 -12.64 -2.85 -18.93
CA GLN A 49 -11.82 -2.60 -20.12
C GLN A 49 -10.75 -1.51 -19.91
N LEU A 50 -10.56 -1.01 -18.69
CA LEU A 50 -9.64 0.10 -18.46
C LEU A 50 -8.36 -0.32 -17.77
N PHE A 51 -8.46 -1.19 -16.76
CA PHE A 51 -7.32 -1.63 -15.96
C PHE A 51 -7.07 -3.12 -16.12
N ALA A 52 -5.84 -3.55 -15.83
CA ALA A 52 -5.45 -4.95 -15.84
C ALA A 52 -6.40 -5.81 -14.99
N GLU A 53 -6.47 -7.10 -15.28
CA GLU A 53 -7.30 -8.08 -14.58
C GLU A 53 -8.78 -7.65 -14.52
N GLN A 54 -9.32 -7.11 -15.64
CA GLN A 54 -10.72 -6.67 -15.77
C GLN A 54 -11.18 -5.68 -14.69
N GLY A 55 -10.27 -4.84 -14.24
CA GLY A 55 -10.58 -3.84 -13.21
C GLY A 55 -10.57 -4.39 -11.79
N ASP A 56 -9.84 -5.45 -11.55
CA ASP A 56 -9.59 -5.98 -10.21
C ASP A 56 -8.63 -5.05 -9.45
N PHE A 57 -9.17 -4.24 -8.55
CA PHE A 57 -8.43 -3.34 -7.66
C PHE A 57 -8.33 -3.92 -6.26
N ASP A 58 -7.56 -4.95 -6.13
CA ASP A 58 -7.26 -5.54 -4.84
C ASP A 58 -6.48 -4.59 -3.92
N ILE A 59 -6.67 -4.74 -2.62
CA ILE A 59 -5.85 -4.01 -1.65
C ILE A 59 -4.56 -4.80 -1.41
N PRO A 60 -3.38 -4.18 -1.59
CA PRO A 60 -2.12 -4.90 -1.52
C PRO A 60 -1.83 -5.46 -0.12
N GLU A 61 -1.16 -6.58 -0.14
CA GLU A 61 -0.56 -7.16 1.06
C GLU A 61 0.42 -6.18 1.69
N HIS A 62 0.45 -6.14 3.02
CA HIS A 62 1.45 -5.35 3.72
C HIS A 62 1.80 -5.96 5.08
N PHE A 63 3.02 -5.70 5.51
CA PHE A 63 3.49 -6.07 6.83
C PHE A 63 4.26 -4.91 7.48
N ALA A 64 4.25 -4.88 8.80
CA ALA A 64 4.99 -3.90 9.57
C ALA A 64 5.57 -4.52 10.84
N ILE A 65 6.70 -3.98 11.25
CA ILE A 65 7.32 -4.23 12.53
C ILE A 65 7.65 -2.91 13.20
N GLY A 66 7.43 -2.83 14.50
CA GLY A 66 7.69 -1.63 15.27
C GLY A 66 8.17 -1.91 16.67
N ALA A 67 8.84 -0.93 17.23
CA ALA A 67 9.33 -0.92 18.59
C ALA A 67 9.03 0.42 19.27
N ALA A 68 8.66 0.37 20.55
CA ALA A 68 8.56 1.55 21.38
C ALA A 68 9.35 1.33 22.67
N PHE A 69 10.21 2.28 23.00
CA PHE A 69 11.07 2.21 24.18
C PHE A 69 10.85 3.40 25.12
N LYS A 70 10.53 3.11 26.37
CA LYS A 70 10.44 4.10 27.44
C LYS A 70 11.83 4.44 27.96
N LEU A 71 12.39 5.54 27.47
CA LEU A 71 13.69 6.04 27.95
C LEU A 71 13.62 6.48 29.41
N THR A 72 12.53 7.16 29.76
CA THR A 72 12.21 7.58 31.14
C THR A 72 10.75 7.29 31.44
N PRO A 73 10.26 7.43 32.68
CA PRO A 73 8.83 7.30 32.99
C PRO A 73 7.94 8.26 32.19
N LYS A 74 8.50 9.36 31.67
CA LYS A 74 7.79 10.40 30.91
C LYS A 74 8.07 10.42 29.42
N LEU A 75 9.15 9.77 28.97
CA LEU A 75 9.61 9.86 27.58
C LEU A 75 9.60 8.49 26.93
N THR A 76 8.86 8.36 25.84
CA THR A 76 8.82 7.18 24.98
C THR A 76 9.24 7.57 23.57
N ILE A 77 10.12 6.77 22.96
CA ILE A 77 10.47 6.84 21.53
C ILE A 77 9.91 5.60 20.85
N SER A 78 9.37 5.75 19.65
CA SER A 78 8.91 4.65 18.80
C SER A 78 9.52 4.75 17.42
N ALA A 79 9.70 3.58 16.80
CA ALA A 79 10.08 3.48 15.40
C ALA A 79 9.36 2.28 14.78
N ASP A 80 8.92 2.45 13.53
CA ASP A 80 8.23 1.43 12.76
C ASP A 80 8.76 1.41 11.33
N ILE A 81 8.78 0.21 10.74
CA ILE A 81 9.00 0.01 9.32
C ILE A 81 7.82 -0.79 8.76
N GLN A 82 7.30 -0.37 7.62
CA GLN A 82 6.19 -1.01 6.92
C GLN A 82 6.58 -1.22 5.45
N ARG A 83 6.26 -2.40 4.92
CA ARG A 83 6.37 -2.71 3.50
C ARG A 83 4.97 -2.97 2.94
N ILE A 84 4.68 -2.38 1.78
CA ILE A 84 3.42 -2.52 1.04
C ILE A 84 3.77 -3.04 -0.34
N LEU A 85 3.14 -4.15 -0.76
CA LEU A 85 3.46 -4.85 -1.99
C LEU A 85 2.49 -4.41 -3.10
N TYR A 86 2.71 -3.22 -3.64
CA TYR A 86 1.88 -2.67 -4.72
C TYR A 86 2.10 -3.42 -6.03
N SER A 87 3.32 -3.90 -6.29
CA SER A 87 3.67 -4.60 -7.53
C SER A 87 2.92 -5.92 -7.71
N ASP A 88 2.37 -6.49 -6.63
CA ASP A 88 1.60 -7.74 -6.68
C ASP A 88 0.16 -7.55 -7.20
N ILE A 89 -0.30 -6.31 -7.39
CA ILE A 89 -1.64 -5.98 -7.88
C ILE A 89 -1.50 -5.48 -9.32
N ALA A 90 -1.93 -6.27 -10.31
CA ALA A 90 -1.69 -5.96 -11.71
C ALA A 90 -2.26 -4.59 -12.14
N SER A 91 -3.47 -4.24 -11.71
CA SER A 91 -4.07 -2.93 -11.99
C SER A 91 -3.27 -1.74 -11.42
N VAL A 92 -2.40 -1.97 -10.43
CA VAL A 92 -1.57 -0.95 -9.79
C VAL A 92 -0.11 -1.07 -10.22
N GLY A 93 0.46 -2.29 -10.19
CA GLY A 93 1.88 -2.55 -10.39
C GLY A 93 2.28 -2.76 -11.86
N ASN A 94 1.35 -3.17 -12.73
CA ASN A 94 1.69 -3.32 -14.14
C ASN A 94 2.17 -1.98 -14.72
N PRO A 95 3.17 -1.99 -15.64
CA PRO A 95 3.65 -0.78 -16.25
C PRO A 95 2.53 0.04 -16.90
N GLY A 96 2.57 1.35 -16.72
CA GLY A 96 1.72 2.28 -17.43
C GLY A 96 2.16 2.45 -18.90
N PRO A 97 1.37 3.18 -19.70
CA PRO A 97 1.74 3.46 -21.08
C PRO A 97 3.02 4.29 -21.14
N ASN A 98 4.05 3.75 -21.75
CA ASN A 98 5.28 4.52 -21.99
C ASN A 98 5.05 5.54 -23.10
N VAL A 99 4.94 6.82 -22.71
CA VAL A 99 4.67 7.93 -23.66
C VAL A 99 5.83 8.18 -24.61
N LYS A 100 7.05 7.77 -24.25
CA LYS A 100 8.24 7.99 -25.07
C LYS A 100 8.30 7.07 -26.28
N ASP A 101 7.67 5.90 -26.19
CA ASP A 101 7.63 4.93 -27.27
C ASP A 101 6.18 4.54 -27.58
N ARG A 102 5.55 5.31 -28.46
CA ARG A 102 4.15 5.11 -28.86
C ARG A 102 3.87 3.78 -29.56
N THR A 103 4.89 2.98 -29.80
CA THR A 103 4.77 1.67 -30.43
C THR A 103 4.55 0.54 -29.44
N ASP A 104 4.91 0.74 -28.15
CA ASP A 104 4.79 -0.27 -27.11
C ASP A 104 3.92 0.27 -25.98
N LEU A 105 2.61 0.09 -26.11
CA LEU A 105 1.63 0.44 -25.05
C LEU A 105 1.79 -0.40 -23.78
N ASN A 106 2.55 -1.48 -23.86
CA ASN A 106 2.93 -2.30 -22.73
C ASN A 106 4.27 -3.00 -23.02
N PRO A 107 5.34 -2.72 -22.24
CA PRO A 107 6.64 -3.37 -22.43
C PRO A 107 6.62 -4.90 -22.20
N LEU A 108 5.60 -5.42 -21.52
CA LEU A 108 5.42 -6.87 -21.31
C LEU A 108 4.72 -7.54 -22.50
N CYS A 109 4.21 -6.76 -23.46
CA CYS A 109 3.40 -7.26 -24.56
C CYS A 109 4.00 -6.86 -25.91
N PRO A 110 4.67 -7.77 -26.59
CA PRO A 110 5.36 -7.50 -27.87
C PRO A 110 4.42 -7.32 -29.08
N GLY A 111 3.12 -7.17 -28.89
CA GLY A 111 2.17 -6.98 -30.00
C GLY A 111 0.78 -6.57 -29.55
N VAL A 112 0.19 -5.66 -30.29
CA VAL A 112 -1.18 -5.13 -30.06
C VAL A 112 -2.31 -6.14 -30.26
N ASP A 113 -2.00 -7.35 -30.72
CA ASP A 113 -3.03 -8.34 -31.11
C ASP A 113 -3.24 -9.46 -30.07
N GLU A 114 -2.53 -9.44 -28.93
CA GLU A 114 -2.75 -10.42 -27.87
C GLU A 114 -3.84 -9.93 -26.89
N PRO A 115 -4.96 -10.64 -26.74
CA PRO A 115 -6.08 -10.21 -25.87
C PRO A 115 -5.66 -9.91 -24.43
N ARG A 116 -4.68 -10.64 -23.89
CA ARG A 116 -4.16 -10.42 -22.53
C ARG A 116 -3.43 -9.09 -22.34
N CYS A 117 -2.97 -8.48 -23.43
CA CYS A 117 -2.22 -7.22 -23.45
C CYS A 117 -3.09 -6.01 -23.76
N LEU A 118 -4.35 -6.22 -24.11
CA LEU A 118 -5.31 -5.14 -24.32
C LEU A 118 -5.65 -4.49 -22.98
N LEU A 119 -6.19 -3.28 -23.02
CA LEU A 119 -6.81 -2.65 -21.86
C LEU A 119 -7.82 -3.64 -21.25
N GLY A 120 -7.74 -3.85 -19.94
CA GLY A 120 -8.54 -4.83 -19.23
C GLY A 120 -8.00 -6.27 -19.23
N GLY A 121 -6.99 -6.61 -20.03
CA GLY A 121 -6.37 -7.94 -20.01
C GLY A 121 -5.48 -8.16 -18.77
N ASP A 122 -5.14 -9.40 -18.47
CA ASP A 122 -4.35 -9.76 -17.27
C ASP A 122 -2.95 -9.11 -17.25
N GLU A 123 -2.33 -8.96 -18.44
CA GLU A 123 -1.07 -8.23 -18.64
C GLU A 123 -1.33 -6.80 -19.15
N GLY A 124 -2.53 -6.28 -18.93
CA GLY A 124 -2.93 -4.94 -19.32
C GLY A 124 -2.23 -3.85 -18.52
N MET A 125 -2.53 -2.60 -18.87
CA MET A 125 -1.95 -1.41 -18.29
C MET A 125 -2.32 -1.25 -16.81
N GLY A 126 -1.34 -0.91 -15.97
CA GLY A 126 -1.50 -0.46 -14.60
C GLY A 126 -0.95 0.96 -14.39
N PHE A 127 -0.65 1.31 -13.15
CA PHE A 127 -0.04 2.59 -12.78
C PHE A 127 1.50 2.55 -12.69
N GLY A 128 2.12 1.38 -12.85
CA GLY A 128 3.56 1.19 -12.74
C GLY A 128 4.10 1.45 -11.33
N TRP A 129 3.33 1.12 -10.29
CA TRP A 129 3.77 1.33 -8.92
C TRP A 129 4.62 0.17 -8.42
N ASP A 130 5.77 0.54 -7.87
CA ASP A 130 6.64 -0.37 -7.13
C ASP A 130 6.19 -0.54 -5.69
N ASP A 131 6.75 -1.54 -5.05
CA ASP A 131 6.56 -1.74 -3.62
C ASP A 131 7.07 -0.57 -2.80
N GLN A 132 6.34 -0.21 -1.77
CA GLN A 132 6.69 0.90 -0.90
C GLN A 132 7.24 0.46 0.44
N THR A 133 8.37 1.03 0.86
CA THR A 133 8.84 0.98 2.25
C THR A 133 8.57 2.30 2.94
N VAL A 134 7.92 2.24 4.11
CA VAL A 134 7.61 3.41 4.93
C VAL A 134 8.31 3.30 6.28
N TYR A 135 9.10 4.29 6.62
CA TYR A 135 9.80 4.44 7.90
C TYR A 135 9.07 5.48 8.75
N LYS A 136 8.82 5.15 10.00
CA LYS A 136 8.13 6.03 10.95
C LYS A 136 8.94 6.15 12.22
N ILE A 137 9.04 7.35 12.76
CA ILE A 137 9.63 7.62 14.06
C ILE A 137 8.72 8.54 14.84
N GLY A 138 8.58 8.30 16.13
CA GLY A 138 7.73 9.09 17.00
C GLY A 138 8.31 9.28 18.38
N VAL A 139 7.92 10.37 19.02
CA VAL A 139 8.24 10.66 20.40
C VAL A 139 6.97 11.07 21.15
N ASN A 140 6.82 10.56 22.35
CA ASN A 140 5.78 10.97 23.29
C ASN A 140 6.43 11.42 24.59
N TYR A 141 6.08 12.62 25.04
CA TYR A 141 6.55 13.19 26.31
C TYR A 141 5.36 13.55 27.21
N ASP A 142 5.22 12.82 28.30
CA ASP A 142 4.18 13.04 29.32
C ASP A 142 4.70 14.08 30.33
N TYR A 143 4.38 15.36 30.08
CA TYR A 143 4.83 16.46 30.93
C TYR A 143 4.25 16.35 32.35
N ASN A 144 2.93 16.17 32.45
CA ASN A 144 2.21 15.95 33.70
C ASN A 144 0.95 15.07 33.46
N ARG A 145 0.03 14.99 34.42
CA ARG A 145 -1.19 14.19 34.31
C ARG A 145 -2.20 14.71 33.27
N GLU A 146 -2.09 15.98 32.91
CA GLU A 146 -3.04 16.68 32.03
C GLU A 146 -2.46 16.92 30.64
N TRP A 147 -1.12 17.02 30.51
CA TRP A 147 -0.45 17.38 29.27
C TRP A 147 0.52 16.31 28.78
N SER A 148 0.33 15.89 27.54
CA SER A 148 1.27 15.05 26.78
C SER A 148 1.57 15.70 25.45
N PHE A 149 2.83 15.75 25.08
CA PHE A 149 3.30 16.25 23.78
C PHE A 149 3.74 15.08 22.91
N ARG A 150 3.31 15.10 21.65
CA ARG A 150 3.65 14.07 20.68
C ARG A 150 4.16 14.73 19.40
N ALA A 151 5.22 14.16 18.84
CA ALA A 151 5.73 14.52 17.53
C ALA A 151 6.11 13.23 16.80
N GLY A 152 6.02 13.25 15.48
CA GLY A 152 6.40 12.12 14.65
C GLY A 152 6.76 12.58 13.25
N TYR A 153 7.56 11.76 12.60
CA TYR A 153 7.94 11.91 11.21
C TYR A 153 7.75 10.56 10.52
N ASN A 154 7.26 10.61 9.31
CA ASN A 154 7.19 9.44 8.45
C ASN A 154 7.83 9.77 7.10
N TYR A 155 8.53 8.79 6.53
CA TYR A 155 9.13 8.84 5.21
C TYR A 155 8.73 7.57 4.46
N GLY A 156 8.14 7.74 3.28
CA GLY A 156 7.84 6.66 2.33
C GLY A 156 8.75 6.78 1.11
N GLU A 157 9.32 5.67 0.68
CA GLU A 157 10.01 5.60 -0.61
C GLU A 157 9.00 5.89 -1.73
N GLY A 158 9.46 6.53 -2.80
CA GLY A 158 8.65 6.75 -4.00
C GLY A 158 8.21 5.40 -4.58
N VAL A 159 6.96 5.32 -5.03
CA VAL A 159 6.42 4.10 -5.66
C VAL A 159 6.41 4.20 -7.18
N ILE A 160 6.69 5.36 -7.73
CA ILE A 160 6.59 5.65 -9.17
C ILE A 160 7.98 5.89 -9.71
N ASP A 161 8.38 5.09 -10.69
CA ASP A 161 9.64 5.29 -11.42
C ASP A 161 9.56 6.51 -12.33
N GLU A 162 10.72 7.15 -12.56
CA GLU A 162 10.85 8.32 -13.42
C GLU A 162 10.36 8.08 -14.86
N ASP A 163 10.28 6.82 -15.29
CA ASP A 163 9.82 6.41 -16.61
C ASP A 163 8.28 6.28 -16.71
N GLN A 164 7.56 6.29 -15.58
CA GLN A 164 6.10 6.14 -15.50
C GLN A 164 5.37 7.49 -15.45
N VAL A 165 5.65 8.36 -16.41
CA VAL A 165 5.31 9.79 -16.33
C VAL A 165 3.84 10.13 -16.68
N LEU A 166 3.04 9.19 -17.17
CA LEU A 166 1.71 9.54 -17.71
C LEU A 166 0.68 9.94 -16.66
N PHE A 167 0.84 9.49 -15.44
CA PHE A 167 -0.09 9.75 -14.34
C PHE A 167 0.54 10.53 -13.16
N ASN A 168 1.69 11.17 -13.40
CA ASN A 168 2.42 11.99 -12.42
C ASN A 168 2.27 13.48 -12.72
#